data_b19cf6445847ccc94d3caea7e6bf8afe
#
_entry.id   b19cf6445847ccc94d3caea7e6bf8afe
#
_cell.length_a   1.000
_cell.length_b   1.000
_cell.length_c   1.000
_cell.angle_alpha   90.00
_cell.angle_beta   90.00
_cell.angle_gamma   90.00
#
_symmetry.space_group_name_H-M   'P 1'
#
loop_
_entity.id
_entity.type
_entity.pdbx_description
1 polymer ?
#
loop_
_entity_poly.entity_id
_entity_poly.type
_entity_poly.pdbx_seq_one_letter_code
_entity_poly.pdbx_strand_id
1 'polypeptide(L)'
;VLSSFGRNCPLVIAALSLSGCAHTAAAQTNAVRLGFGGTGLASIQYGGAEFLSNGDFSVQKVTLRDSAGHNADAPTSPINTTFDATQHKIKRVYPWGAVSCIYAASGNQLNLTIGVQNTSSQTLSGIWLQAMEVKFPQTPQGWAPNYIYMGTNVGSPTVNYANYGTGALVACNTDVTRPLLSGFPGRSSTQVRPLWVCSSNIGWLSPMLDPYINRPIAPGSYDTYTISIRFGSPAAHEKELASDIYAKYAKTYPQTLQWTDHRSVGALFLSTSDPAHHSAKNPRGWFLDPNLDATSPDGAAAFKQKVLDYADNSIKVLKGMNAQGMITWDIEGQEYPHATSYIGDPRLVKTLAPEMDAVADAYFKKFKDTGLKTGLCVRPQQLLHTAEKTEQQDLTDPVAIANLLYAKIAYANKRWGCTMFYVDSNGDPNVPFDPAIFKSVADKLAANKVQVMLMPEHQSTRYYAYTAPYDELRQNVTNTPDLVNAVYPQAFSMIYTADGSIDANHDKLVAAVKHGDILLFRGWYDDPQNAQVKKIYTDAGMH
;
A
#
# COMPACT_ATOMS: atom_id res chain seq x y z
N VAL A 1 -29.91 -32.28 -63.66
CA VAL A 1 -30.70 -33.39 -64.13
C VAL A 1 -31.56 -33.83 -62.96
N LEU A 2 -32.81 -33.38 -62.88
CA LEU A 2 -34.11 -34.06 -62.93
C LEU A 2 -34.13 -35.40 -62.14
N SER A 3 -35.05 -35.77 -61.27
CA SER A 3 -36.52 -35.56 -61.18
C SER A 3 -37.01 -36.27 -59.86
N SER A 4 -37.85 -35.63 -59.08
CA SER A 4 -39.24 -35.95 -58.81
C SER A 4 -39.61 -37.38 -58.61
N PHE A 5 -40.25 -37.75 -57.46
CA PHE A 5 -41.57 -38.32 -57.32
C PHE A 5 -41.93 -38.43 -55.83
N GLY A 6 -43.08 -37.92 -55.53
CA GLY A 6 -43.72 -37.99 -54.24
C GLY A 6 -44.58 -39.24 -54.08
N ARG A 7 -45.02 -39.49 -52.84
CA ARG A 7 -46.35 -40.12 -52.56
C ARG A 7 -46.66 -39.97 -51.04
N ASN A 8 -47.87 -39.56 -50.81
CA ASN A 8 -48.58 -39.39 -49.54
C ASN A 8 -48.69 -40.71 -48.76
N CYS A 9 -48.62 -40.63 -47.44
CA CYS A 9 -49.40 -41.55 -46.56
C CYS A 9 -49.67 -40.86 -45.20
N PRO A 10 -50.75 -41.10 -44.50
CA PRO A 10 -51.46 -40.19 -43.66
C PRO A 10 -50.97 -40.16 -42.20
N LEU A 11 -51.16 -39.06 -41.60
CA LEU A 11 -50.90 -38.72 -40.19
C LEU A 11 -51.86 -39.52 -39.27
N VAL A 12 -51.30 -40.24 -38.33
CA VAL A 12 -52.01 -40.73 -37.15
C VAL A 12 -51.49 -39.83 -35.98
N ILE A 13 -52.36 -38.92 -35.51
CA ILE A 13 -52.09 -38.10 -34.33
C ILE A 13 -52.42 -38.94 -33.09
N ALA A 14 -51.40 -39.38 -32.37
CA ALA A 14 -51.54 -39.87 -31.00
C ALA A 14 -51.26 -38.68 -30.05
N ALA A 15 -52.30 -38.16 -29.44
CA ALA A 15 -52.18 -37.17 -28.39
C ALA A 15 -51.67 -37.83 -27.12
N LEU A 16 -50.37 -37.66 -26.83
CA LEU A 16 -49.78 -37.94 -25.52
C LEU A 16 -49.87 -36.68 -24.68
N SER A 17 -50.81 -36.65 -23.73
CA SER A 17 -50.86 -35.67 -22.67
C SER A 17 -49.66 -35.79 -21.73
N LEU A 18 -48.59 -35.05 -21.98
CA LEU A 18 -47.52 -34.82 -21.03
C LEU A 18 -47.99 -33.79 -20.01
N SER A 19 -48.41 -34.28 -18.83
CA SER A 19 -48.52 -33.48 -17.62
C SER A 19 -47.13 -33.04 -17.21
N GLY A 20 -46.64 -31.97 -17.80
CA GLY A 20 -45.41 -31.30 -17.37
C GLY A 20 -45.64 -30.61 -16.03
N CYS A 21 -45.15 -31.19 -14.93
CA CYS A 21 -44.89 -30.41 -13.73
C CYS A 21 -43.93 -29.31 -14.09
N ALA A 22 -44.44 -28.12 -14.37
CA ALA A 22 -43.68 -26.91 -14.44
C ALA A 22 -43.11 -26.66 -13.02
N HIS A 23 -41.92 -27.16 -12.75
CA HIS A 23 -41.12 -26.56 -11.68
C HIS A 23 -40.80 -25.14 -12.14
N THR A 24 -41.62 -24.20 -11.71
CA THR A 24 -41.22 -22.79 -11.72
C THR A 24 -39.96 -22.70 -10.86
N ALA A 25 -38.79 -22.72 -11.48
CA ALA A 25 -37.57 -22.29 -10.82
C ALA A 25 -37.86 -20.87 -10.32
N ALA A 26 -38.07 -20.74 -9.02
CA ALA A 26 -38.20 -19.46 -8.39
C ALA A 26 -36.96 -18.65 -8.81
N ALA A 27 -37.17 -17.54 -9.50
CA ALA A 27 -36.09 -16.65 -9.90
C ALA A 27 -35.26 -16.36 -8.64
N GLN A 28 -34.00 -16.81 -8.63
CA GLN A 28 -33.10 -16.53 -7.52
C GLN A 28 -33.01 -15.02 -7.40
N THR A 29 -33.60 -14.47 -6.35
CA THR A 29 -33.55 -13.03 -6.10
C THR A 29 -32.14 -12.70 -5.69
N ASN A 30 -31.39 -11.96 -6.52
CA ASN A 30 -30.06 -11.42 -6.22
C ASN A 30 -30.12 -10.29 -5.17
N ALA A 31 -31.00 -10.42 -4.19
CA ALA A 31 -31.19 -9.49 -3.11
C ALA A 31 -30.97 -10.18 -1.76
N VAL A 32 -30.32 -9.48 -0.85
CA VAL A 32 -30.15 -9.91 0.55
C VAL A 32 -31.49 -9.85 1.25
N ARG A 33 -31.82 -10.92 1.97
CA ARG A 33 -33.00 -10.99 2.85
C ARG A 33 -32.54 -11.25 4.27
N LEU A 34 -33.10 -10.48 5.21
CA LEU A 34 -32.81 -10.59 6.63
C LEU A 34 -34.02 -11.19 7.35
N GLY A 35 -33.75 -12.12 8.25
CA GLY A 35 -34.71 -12.63 9.21
C GLY A 35 -34.32 -12.20 10.62
N PHE A 36 -35.32 -11.87 11.45
CA PHE A 36 -35.10 -11.46 12.83
C PHE A 36 -35.91 -12.32 13.79
N GLY A 37 -35.28 -12.73 14.89
CA GLY A 37 -35.91 -13.38 16.02
C GLY A 37 -36.16 -12.41 17.19
N GLY A 38 -36.63 -12.93 18.31
CA GLY A 38 -36.89 -12.11 19.49
C GLY A 38 -35.66 -11.45 20.12
N THR A 39 -34.45 -11.91 19.78
CA THR A 39 -33.18 -11.42 20.35
C THR A 39 -32.27 -10.71 19.33
N GLY A 40 -32.69 -10.61 18.06
CA GLY A 40 -31.89 -9.94 17.03
C GLY A 40 -31.86 -10.65 15.69
N LEU A 41 -30.76 -10.51 14.95
CA LEU A 41 -30.57 -11.10 13.61
C LEU A 41 -30.58 -12.64 13.71
N ALA A 42 -31.42 -13.29 12.90
CA ALA A 42 -31.61 -14.74 12.90
C ALA A 42 -31.34 -15.40 11.54
N SER A 43 -31.28 -14.63 10.43
CA SER A 43 -31.01 -15.15 9.10
C SER A 43 -30.44 -14.07 8.17
N ILE A 44 -29.51 -14.47 7.31
CA ILE A 44 -29.01 -13.68 6.17
C ILE A 44 -29.05 -14.60 4.94
N GLN A 45 -29.95 -14.33 4.03
CA GLN A 45 -30.11 -15.12 2.81
C GLN A 45 -29.69 -14.33 1.57
N TYR A 46 -28.93 -14.98 0.69
CA TYR A 46 -28.58 -14.46 -0.63
C TYR A 46 -28.43 -15.63 -1.62
N GLY A 47 -29.00 -15.50 -2.84
CA GLY A 47 -28.89 -16.52 -3.88
C GLY A 47 -29.42 -17.90 -3.48
N GLY A 48 -30.36 -17.97 -2.52
CA GLY A 48 -30.91 -19.20 -1.98
C GLY A 48 -30.07 -19.87 -0.88
N ALA A 49 -28.94 -19.30 -0.50
CA ALA A 49 -28.09 -19.81 0.58
C ALA A 49 -28.26 -18.98 1.87
N GLU A 50 -28.12 -19.67 3.02
CA GLU A 50 -28.07 -19.04 4.34
C GLU A 50 -26.63 -18.74 4.72
N PHE A 51 -26.35 -17.50 5.11
CA PHE A 51 -25.01 -17.01 5.47
C PHE A 51 -24.83 -16.73 6.95
N LEU A 52 -25.87 -16.78 7.76
CA LEU A 52 -25.72 -16.56 9.18
C LEU A 52 -25.49 -17.90 9.91
N SER A 53 -24.38 -18.00 10.65
CA SER A 53 -24.16 -19.07 11.62
C SER A 53 -24.64 -18.68 13.01
N ASN A 54 -24.30 -17.44 13.39
CA ASN A 54 -24.68 -16.85 14.68
C ASN A 54 -24.83 -15.34 14.54
N GLY A 55 -26.01 -14.81 14.89
CA GLY A 55 -26.32 -13.39 14.89
C GLY A 55 -25.91 -12.65 16.15
N ASP A 56 -25.13 -13.28 17.03
CA ASP A 56 -24.72 -12.65 18.29
C ASP A 56 -23.75 -11.48 18.06
N PHE A 57 -24.25 -10.28 18.35
CA PHE A 57 -23.48 -9.05 18.32
C PHE A 57 -22.85 -8.82 19.70
N SER A 58 -21.54 -8.96 19.85
CA SER A 58 -20.87 -8.97 21.14
C SER A 58 -19.58 -8.15 21.19
N VAL A 59 -19.26 -7.65 22.37
CA VAL A 59 -17.96 -7.03 22.69
C VAL A 59 -17.01 -8.14 23.10
N GLN A 60 -15.90 -8.26 22.36
CA GLN A 60 -14.85 -9.25 22.65
C GLN A 60 -13.79 -8.67 23.57
N LYS A 61 -13.47 -7.38 23.39
CA LYS A 61 -12.54 -6.65 24.24
C LYS A 61 -12.87 -5.15 24.21
N VAL A 62 -12.64 -4.49 25.33
CA VAL A 62 -12.65 -3.04 25.43
C VAL A 62 -11.55 -2.60 26.39
N THR A 63 -10.82 -1.56 26.01
CA THR A 63 -9.72 -0.99 26.78
C THR A 63 -10.04 0.45 27.12
N LEU A 64 -10.00 0.78 28.39
CA LEU A 64 -10.16 2.14 28.91
C LEU A 64 -8.79 2.70 29.28
N ARG A 65 -8.60 4.00 29.07
CA ARG A 65 -7.39 4.73 29.43
C ARG A 65 -7.73 5.82 30.45
N ASP A 66 -7.03 5.82 31.57
CA ASP A 66 -7.17 6.84 32.59
C ASP A 66 -6.47 8.16 32.22
N SER A 67 -6.60 9.17 33.07
CA SER A 67 -5.96 10.49 32.87
C SER A 67 -4.42 10.46 33.00
N ALA A 68 -3.85 9.42 33.59
CA ALA A 68 -2.41 9.19 33.67
C ALA A 68 -1.85 8.46 32.44
N GLY A 69 -2.75 8.01 31.52
CA GLY A 69 -2.38 7.30 30.31
C GLY A 69 -2.30 5.77 30.45
N HIS A 70 -2.65 5.19 31.61
CA HIS A 70 -2.63 3.76 31.82
C HIS A 70 -3.87 3.10 31.18
N ASN A 71 -3.66 2.00 30.49
CA ASN A 71 -4.71 1.20 29.87
C ASN A 71 -5.14 0.06 30.80
N ALA A 72 -6.45 -0.18 30.89
CA ALA A 72 -7.03 -1.32 31.59
C ALA A 72 -8.19 -1.92 30.80
N ASP A 73 -8.31 -3.24 30.79
CA ASP A 73 -9.45 -3.91 30.16
C ASP A 73 -10.71 -3.74 31.02
N ALA A 74 -11.85 -3.51 30.37
CA ALA A 74 -13.14 -3.35 31.00
C ALA A 74 -14.07 -4.55 30.70
N PRO A 75 -15.16 -4.73 31.49
CA PRO A 75 -16.07 -5.86 31.33
C PRO A 75 -16.70 -5.93 29.95
N THR A 76 -16.76 -7.15 29.39
CA THR A 76 -17.37 -7.44 28.08
C THR A 76 -18.75 -8.11 28.19
N SER A 77 -19.21 -8.45 29.38
CA SER A 77 -20.55 -8.98 29.61
C SER A 77 -21.57 -7.84 29.73
N PRO A 78 -22.62 -7.83 28.92
CA PRO A 78 -23.63 -6.78 29.01
C PRO A 78 -24.48 -6.93 30.27
N ILE A 79 -24.86 -5.79 30.87
CA ILE A 79 -25.83 -5.72 31.98
C ILE A 79 -27.27 -5.70 31.49
N ASN A 80 -27.49 -5.30 30.25
CA ASN A 80 -28.79 -5.34 29.60
C ASN A 80 -28.64 -5.50 28.07
N THR A 81 -29.58 -6.21 27.46
CA THR A 81 -29.69 -6.38 26.00
C THR A 81 -31.12 -6.15 25.56
N THR A 82 -31.32 -5.31 24.56
CA THR A 82 -32.63 -5.03 23.95
C THR A 82 -32.57 -5.19 22.44
N PHE A 83 -33.67 -5.64 21.84
CA PHE A 83 -33.84 -5.67 20.39
C PHE A 83 -35.09 -4.87 20.00
N ASP A 84 -34.92 -3.90 19.12
CA ASP A 84 -36.01 -3.14 18.50
C ASP A 84 -36.27 -3.73 17.12
N ALA A 85 -37.39 -4.44 16.99
CA ALA A 85 -37.78 -5.09 15.73
C ALA A 85 -38.16 -4.11 14.63
N THR A 86 -38.58 -2.89 14.96
CA THR A 86 -38.97 -1.86 13.98
C THR A 86 -37.74 -1.23 13.35
N GLN A 87 -36.71 -0.99 14.15
CA GLN A 87 -35.45 -0.42 13.68
C GLN A 87 -34.41 -1.50 13.27
N HIS A 88 -34.72 -2.76 13.43
CA HIS A 88 -33.77 -3.88 13.31
C HIS A 88 -32.49 -3.62 14.11
N LYS A 89 -32.65 -3.10 15.34
CA LYS A 89 -31.55 -2.60 16.17
C LYS A 89 -31.39 -3.43 17.43
N ILE A 90 -30.21 -4.03 17.60
CA ILE A 90 -29.75 -4.58 18.88
C ILE A 90 -28.98 -3.51 19.64
N LYS A 91 -29.22 -3.40 20.96
CA LYS A 91 -28.44 -2.54 21.86
C LYS A 91 -28.04 -3.35 23.10
N ARG A 92 -26.76 -3.24 23.46
CA ARG A 92 -26.16 -3.84 24.66
C ARG A 92 -25.57 -2.76 25.54
N VAL A 93 -25.90 -2.78 26.82
CA VAL A 93 -25.42 -1.83 27.83
C VAL A 93 -24.40 -2.52 28.72
N TYR A 94 -23.33 -1.82 29.00
CA TYR A 94 -22.19 -2.26 29.82
C TYR A 94 -21.91 -1.24 30.91
N PRO A 95 -21.12 -1.58 31.96
CA PRO A 95 -20.77 -0.62 33.02
C PRO A 95 -20.05 0.63 32.50
N TRP A 96 -19.35 0.53 31.36
CA TRP A 96 -18.57 1.62 30.74
C TRP A 96 -19.34 2.36 29.64
N GLY A 97 -20.47 1.86 29.16
CA GLY A 97 -21.20 2.49 28.07
C GLY A 97 -22.20 1.58 27.36
N ALA A 98 -22.39 1.78 26.08
CA ALA A 98 -23.29 0.96 25.29
C ALA A 98 -22.77 0.75 23.86
N VAL A 99 -23.11 -0.40 23.28
CA VAL A 99 -22.97 -0.65 21.84
C VAL A 99 -24.30 -0.98 21.23
N SER A 100 -24.49 -0.60 19.96
CA SER A 100 -25.69 -0.95 19.20
C SER A 100 -25.32 -1.28 17.76
N CYS A 101 -26.11 -2.15 17.12
CA CYS A 101 -25.98 -2.44 15.70
C CYS A 101 -27.36 -2.37 15.04
N ILE A 102 -27.46 -1.63 13.94
CA ILE A 102 -28.64 -1.58 13.06
C ILE A 102 -28.28 -2.37 11.81
N TYR A 103 -29.19 -3.25 11.38
CA TYR A 103 -29.04 -4.09 10.19
C TYR A 103 -30.00 -3.62 9.11
N ALA A 104 -29.50 -3.31 7.91
CA ALA A 104 -30.31 -2.91 6.76
C ALA A 104 -29.86 -3.63 5.50
N ALA A 105 -30.81 -4.22 4.75
CA ALA A 105 -30.55 -4.84 3.46
C ALA A 105 -30.97 -3.91 2.32
N SER A 106 -30.17 -3.85 1.25
CA SER A 106 -30.47 -3.09 0.04
C SER A 106 -29.83 -3.78 -1.17
N GLY A 107 -30.62 -4.31 -2.08
CA GLY A 107 -30.12 -5.09 -3.21
C GLY A 107 -29.26 -6.27 -2.73
N ASN A 108 -28.05 -6.37 -3.22
CA ASN A 108 -27.09 -7.40 -2.84
C ASN A 108 -26.23 -7.02 -1.60
N GLN A 109 -26.65 -6.05 -0.80
CA GLN A 109 -25.85 -5.53 0.32
C GLN A 109 -26.57 -5.69 1.65
N LEU A 110 -25.79 -6.07 2.67
CA LEU A 110 -26.13 -5.94 4.08
C LEU A 110 -25.29 -4.81 4.69
N ASN A 111 -25.91 -3.79 5.19
CA ASN A 111 -25.26 -2.65 5.82
C ASN A 111 -25.44 -2.70 7.34
N LEU A 112 -24.36 -2.52 8.07
CA LEU A 112 -24.30 -2.44 9.52
C LEU A 112 -23.93 -1.02 9.93
N THR A 113 -24.74 -0.43 10.81
CA THR A 113 -24.40 0.82 11.49
C THR A 113 -24.21 0.50 12.97
N ILE A 114 -22.95 0.52 13.40
CA ILE A 114 -22.55 0.17 14.77
C ILE A 114 -22.29 1.46 15.53
N GLY A 115 -23.04 1.69 16.60
CA GLY A 115 -22.83 2.81 17.51
C GLY A 115 -22.12 2.37 18.78
N VAL A 116 -21.11 3.13 19.20
CA VAL A 116 -20.36 2.92 20.45
C VAL A 116 -20.45 4.18 21.29
N GLN A 117 -21.04 4.07 22.47
CA GLN A 117 -21.18 5.17 23.43
C GLN A 117 -20.29 4.89 24.64
N ASN A 118 -19.44 5.82 25.00
CA ASN A 118 -18.64 5.80 26.22
C ASN A 118 -19.34 6.67 27.29
N THR A 119 -19.84 6.06 28.35
CA THR A 119 -20.45 6.78 29.49
C THR A 119 -19.55 6.77 30.73
N SER A 120 -18.34 6.19 30.62
CA SER A 120 -17.37 6.19 31.71
C SER A 120 -16.66 7.55 31.84
N SER A 121 -15.93 7.72 32.94
CA SER A 121 -15.04 8.89 33.14
C SER A 121 -13.68 8.75 32.46
N GLN A 122 -13.40 7.61 31.80
CA GLN A 122 -12.13 7.31 31.15
C GLN A 122 -12.30 7.34 29.62
N THR A 123 -11.21 7.55 28.89
CA THR A 123 -11.22 7.43 27.42
C THR A 123 -11.31 5.97 27.03
N LEU A 124 -12.28 5.58 26.19
CA LEU A 124 -12.31 4.28 25.53
C LEU A 124 -11.25 4.31 24.44
N SER A 125 -10.08 3.69 24.70
CA SER A 125 -8.94 3.71 23.80
C SER A 125 -9.03 2.70 22.67
N GLY A 126 -9.83 1.64 22.84
CA GLY A 126 -10.10 0.66 21.78
C GLY A 126 -11.24 -0.28 22.14
N ILE A 127 -11.97 -0.71 21.12
CA ILE A 127 -13.00 -1.73 21.23
C ILE A 127 -12.87 -2.74 20.09
N TRP A 128 -13.05 -4.02 20.43
CA TRP A 128 -13.17 -5.11 19.49
C TRP A 128 -14.54 -5.73 19.62
N LEU A 129 -15.25 -5.77 18.50
CA LEU A 129 -16.61 -6.27 18.36
C LEU A 129 -16.62 -7.50 17.45
N GLN A 130 -17.43 -8.48 17.79
CA GLN A 130 -17.93 -9.48 16.86
C GLN A 130 -19.31 -9.03 16.41
N ALA A 131 -19.44 -8.70 15.12
CA ALA A 131 -20.71 -8.24 14.59
C ALA A 131 -21.69 -9.39 14.35
N MET A 132 -21.19 -10.55 13.94
CA MET A 132 -21.91 -11.80 13.69
C MET A 132 -20.91 -12.91 13.36
N GLU A 133 -21.38 -14.15 13.21
CA GLU A 133 -20.64 -15.23 12.54
C GLU A 133 -21.28 -15.54 11.19
N VAL A 134 -20.48 -15.47 10.14
CA VAL A 134 -20.89 -15.79 8.77
C VAL A 134 -20.52 -17.24 8.47
N LYS A 135 -21.47 -17.98 7.91
CA LYS A 135 -21.26 -19.34 7.37
C LYS A 135 -21.24 -19.27 5.86
N PHE A 136 -20.10 -19.54 5.26
CA PHE A 136 -19.98 -19.62 3.83
C PHE A 136 -20.55 -20.96 3.32
N PRO A 137 -21.27 -20.98 2.17
CA PRO A 137 -21.79 -22.22 1.57
C PRO A 137 -20.70 -23.25 1.25
N GLN A 138 -19.51 -22.77 0.87
CA GLN A 138 -18.30 -23.56 0.68
C GLN A 138 -17.12 -22.85 1.36
N THR A 139 -16.07 -23.62 1.65
CA THR A 139 -14.83 -23.03 2.20
C THR A 139 -14.29 -21.99 1.22
N PRO A 140 -14.09 -20.74 1.65
CA PRO A 140 -13.60 -19.69 0.79
C PRO A 140 -12.24 -20.02 0.19
N GLN A 141 -12.09 -19.74 -1.09
CA GLN A 141 -10.85 -19.85 -1.86
C GLN A 141 -10.48 -18.46 -2.41
N GLY A 142 -9.22 -18.26 -2.73
CA GLY A 142 -8.79 -17.00 -3.33
C GLY A 142 -8.92 -15.79 -2.39
N TRP A 143 -8.73 -16.00 -1.11
CA TRP A 143 -8.64 -14.91 -0.16
C TRP A 143 -7.48 -13.99 -0.50
N ALA A 144 -7.69 -12.68 -0.45
CA ALA A 144 -6.57 -11.76 -0.46
C ALA A 144 -5.64 -12.07 0.75
N PRO A 145 -4.33 -12.02 0.59
CA PRO A 145 -3.38 -12.36 1.66
C PRO A 145 -3.66 -11.66 2.99
N ASN A 146 -4.18 -10.45 2.94
CA ASN A 146 -4.43 -9.60 4.10
C ASN A 146 -5.81 -9.77 4.73
N TYR A 147 -6.71 -10.55 4.14
CA TYR A 147 -8.04 -10.69 4.70
C TYR A 147 -8.05 -11.37 6.10
N ILE A 148 -7.08 -12.24 6.37
CA ILE A 148 -6.93 -12.91 7.67
C ILE A 148 -6.63 -11.87 8.76
N TYR A 149 -5.95 -10.79 8.40
CA TYR A 149 -5.57 -9.69 9.26
C TYR A 149 -6.45 -8.45 9.01
N MET A 150 -7.68 -8.68 8.54
CA MET A 150 -8.69 -7.64 8.35
C MET A 150 -8.42 -6.67 7.20
N GLY A 151 -7.55 -7.04 6.25
CA GLY A 151 -7.42 -6.35 4.97
C GLY A 151 -6.98 -4.90 5.04
N THR A 152 -6.33 -4.49 6.13
CA THR A 152 -5.87 -3.12 6.27
C THR A 152 -4.37 -3.04 6.11
N ASN A 153 -3.95 -2.22 5.15
CA ASN A 153 -2.62 -1.64 5.12
C ASN A 153 -2.71 -0.18 5.51
N VAL A 154 -1.61 0.37 6.01
CA VAL A 154 -1.50 1.81 6.28
C VAL A 154 -1.94 2.60 5.05
N GLY A 155 -2.99 3.41 5.23
CA GLY A 155 -3.49 4.27 4.15
C GLY A 155 -4.17 3.53 3.00
N SER A 156 -4.81 2.39 3.24
CA SER A 156 -5.64 1.69 2.26
C SER A 156 -7.11 1.69 2.67
N PRO A 157 -8.06 1.60 1.72
CA PRO A 157 -9.45 1.33 2.07
C PRO A 157 -9.56 -0.08 2.68
N THR A 158 -10.36 -0.22 3.74
CA THR A 158 -10.61 -1.53 4.37
C THR A 158 -11.62 -2.30 3.54
N VAL A 159 -11.16 -3.26 2.76
CA VAL A 159 -11.98 -4.15 1.92
C VAL A 159 -11.47 -5.59 2.09
N ASN A 160 -12.36 -6.48 2.47
CA ASN A 160 -12.06 -7.91 2.66
C ASN A 160 -12.87 -8.71 1.66
N TYR A 161 -12.21 -9.37 0.74
CA TYR A 161 -12.82 -10.18 -0.32
C TYR A 161 -12.71 -11.67 -0.03
N ALA A 162 -13.76 -12.41 -0.34
CA ALA A 162 -13.79 -13.86 -0.30
C ALA A 162 -14.56 -14.43 -1.49
N ASN A 163 -13.95 -15.39 -2.21
CA ASN A 163 -14.64 -16.23 -3.17
C ASN A 163 -14.88 -17.62 -2.50
N TYR A 164 -16.14 -18.05 -2.46
CA TYR A 164 -16.56 -19.32 -1.87
C TYR A 164 -17.06 -20.34 -2.92
N GLY A 165 -16.60 -20.21 -4.16
CA GLY A 165 -16.89 -21.12 -5.26
C GLY A 165 -18.24 -20.89 -5.94
N THR A 166 -19.34 -20.86 -5.19
CA THR A 166 -20.70 -20.58 -5.69
C THR A 166 -21.05 -19.09 -5.69
N GLY A 167 -20.15 -18.24 -5.21
CA GLY A 167 -20.30 -16.79 -5.14
C GLY A 167 -19.08 -16.13 -4.56
N ALA A 168 -19.15 -14.81 -4.48
CA ALA A 168 -18.15 -13.97 -3.84
C ALA A 168 -18.81 -12.98 -2.90
N LEU A 169 -18.04 -12.48 -1.93
CA LEU A 169 -18.48 -11.35 -1.11
C LEU A 169 -17.32 -10.44 -0.76
N VAL A 170 -17.64 -9.18 -0.46
CA VAL A 170 -16.74 -8.26 0.24
C VAL A 170 -17.39 -7.77 1.53
N ALA A 171 -16.55 -7.55 2.56
CA ALA A 171 -16.90 -6.72 3.69
C ALA A 171 -16.00 -5.49 3.69
N CYS A 172 -16.58 -4.30 3.72
CA CYS A 172 -15.83 -3.06 3.63
C CYS A 172 -16.32 -2.01 4.63
N ASN A 173 -15.36 -1.19 5.11
CA ASN A 173 -15.66 0.03 5.83
C ASN A 173 -16.14 1.10 4.83
N THR A 174 -17.33 1.65 5.04
CA THR A 174 -17.89 2.67 4.13
C THR A 174 -17.49 4.10 4.48
N ASP A 175 -16.89 4.32 5.67
CA ASP A 175 -16.24 5.58 6.03
C ASP A 175 -14.74 5.49 5.73
N VAL A 176 -14.35 5.92 4.54
CA VAL A 176 -12.97 5.87 4.06
C VAL A 176 -12.04 6.90 4.74
N THR A 177 -12.61 7.85 5.50
CA THR A 177 -11.85 8.90 6.20
C THR A 177 -11.41 8.47 7.58
N ARG A 178 -12.10 7.48 8.16
CA ARG A 178 -11.89 6.99 9.52
C ARG A 178 -11.71 5.47 9.48
N PRO A 179 -10.48 4.97 9.29
CA PRO A 179 -10.23 3.55 9.10
C PRO A 179 -10.65 2.72 10.30
N LEU A 180 -11.04 1.48 10.03
CA LEU A 180 -11.37 0.45 10.99
C LEU A 180 -10.62 -0.82 10.61
N LEU A 181 -10.24 -1.63 11.58
CA LEU A 181 -9.90 -3.02 11.33
C LEU A 181 -11.19 -3.82 11.26
N SER A 182 -11.48 -4.43 10.11
CA SER A 182 -12.65 -5.30 9.97
C SER A 182 -12.35 -6.46 9.05
N GLY A 183 -12.96 -7.61 9.27
CA GLY A 183 -12.77 -8.78 8.41
C GLY A 183 -13.22 -10.07 9.05
N PHE A 184 -12.92 -11.18 8.36
CA PHE A 184 -13.34 -12.53 8.72
C PHE A 184 -12.14 -13.38 9.15
N PRO A 185 -11.61 -13.21 10.37
CA PRO A 185 -10.48 -14.00 10.82
C PRO A 185 -10.84 -15.48 10.93
N GLY A 186 -9.82 -16.34 10.78
CA GLY A 186 -9.99 -17.77 10.88
C GLY A 186 -9.00 -18.55 10.01
N ARG A 187 -8.98 -19.86 10.17
CA ARG A 187 -8.15 -20.73 9.33
C ARG A 187 -8.75 -20.82 7.93
N SER A 188 -7.92 -20.99 6.91
CA SER A 188 -8.35 -21.13 5.51
C SER A 188 -9.34 -22.27 5.28
N SER A 189 -9.35 -23.31 6.15
CA SER A 189 -10.23 -24.46 6.06
C SER A 189 -11.60 -24.30 6.72
N THR A 190 -11.90 -23.15 7.36
CA THR A 190 -13.16 -22.98 8.09
C THR A 190 -14.20 -22.24 7.25
N GLN A 191 -15.42 -22.82 7.18
CA GLN A 191 -16.59 -22.18 6.56
C GLN A 191 -17.25 -21.13 7.46
N VAL A 192 -17.22 -21.34 8.77
CA VAL A 192 -17.80 -20.40 9.76
C VAL A 192 -16.73 -19.42 10.23
N ARG A 193 -17.01 -18.13 10.12
CA ARG A 193 -16.07 -17.08 10.49
C ARG A 193 -16.78 -15.90 11.17
N PRO A 194 -16.23 -15.40 12.26
CA PRO A 194 -16.73 -14.17 12.85
C PRO A 194 -16.41 -12.97 11.92
N LEU A 195 -17.33 -12.01 11.85
CA LEU A 195 -17.02 -10.68 11.35
C LEU A 195 -16.56 -9.83 12.52
N TRP A 196 -15.28 -9.51 12.55
CA TRP A 196 -14.70 -8.63 13.55
C TRP A 196 -14.66 -7.18 13.07
N VAL A 197 -14.83 -6.27 14.05
CA VAL A 197 -14.72 -4.82 13.84
C VAL A 197 -13.95 -4.26 15.03
N CYS A 198 -12.79 -3.62 14.76
CA CYS A 198 -11.93 -3.08 15.80
C CYS A 198 -11.62 -1.60 15.52
N SER A 199 -11.69 -0.78 16.57
CA SER A 199 -11.44 0.67 16.46
C SER A 199 -9.98 1.06 16.67
N SER A 200 -9.15 0.11 17.06
CA SER A 200 -7.71 0.33 17.24
C SER A 200 -6.96 -0.99 17.23
N ASN A 201 -5.65 -0.92 17.04
CA ASN A 201 -4.75 -2.05 17.28
C ASN A 201 -4.63 -2.25 18.80
N ILE A 202 -5.35 -3.25 19.33
CA ILE A 202 -5.34 -3.58 20.75
C ILE A 202 -4.30 -4.64 21.14
N GLY A 203 -3.22 -4.70 20.36
CA GLY A 203 -1.93 -5.31 20.74
C GLY A 203 -1.81 -6.83 20.64
N TRP A 204 -2.92 -7.58 20.51
CA TRP A 204 -2.87 -9.04 20.46
C TRP A 204 -3.33 -9.65 19.12
N LEU A 205 -3.89 -8.82 18.25
CA LEU A 205 -4.38 -9.29 16.94
C LEU A 205 -3.24 -9.54 15.94
N SER A 206 -2.14 -8.87 16.04
CA SER A 206 -0.85 -9.08 15.36
C SER A 206 -0.02 -7.80 15.46
N PRO A 207 1.30 -7.84 15.57
CA PRO A 207 2.17 -6.67 15.40
C PRO A 207 2.12 -6.09 13.97
N MET A 208 1.54 -6.81 13.01
CA MET A 208 1.39 -6.38 11.61
C MET A 208 0.12 -5.56 11.35
N LEU A 209 -0.70 -5.27 12.37
CA LEU A 209 -1.88 -4.43 12.20
C LEU A 209 -1.49 -2.96 12.26
N ASP A 210 -2.09 -2.20 11.36
CA ASP A 210 -1.86 -0.76 11.18
C ASP A 210 -1.91 0.00 12.52
N PRO A 211 -0.77 0.49 13.04
CA PRO A 211 -0.72 1.21 14.32
C PRO A 211 -1.41 2.57 14.24
N TYR A 212 -1.71 3.06 13.03
CA TYR A 212 -2.38 4.34 12.83
C TYR A 212 -3.91 4.21 12.90
N ILE A 213 -4.46 2.98 12.97
CA ILE A 213 -5.87 2.80 13.28
C ILE A 213 -6.05 3.00 14.78
N ASN A 214 -6.50 4.20 15.13
CA ASN A 214 -6.74 4.60 16.50
C ASN A 214 -7.94 5.56 16.53
N ARG A 215 -9.07 5.05 17.05
CA ARG A 215 -10.33 5.80 17.17
C ARG A 215 -10.78 5.84 18.64
N PRO A 216 -10.08 6.60 19.50
CA PRO A 216 -10.47 6.72 20.90
C PRO A 216 -11.79 7.47 21.02
N ILE A 217 -12.60 7.10 22.01
CA ILE A 217 -13.86 7.76 22.32
C ILE A 217 -13.73 8.41 23.71
N ALA A 218 -13.78 9.74 23.76
CA ALA A 218 -13.68 10.50 24.99
C ALA A 218 -14.82 10.19 25.96
N PRO A 219 -14.67 10.47 27.27
CA PRO A 219 -15.75 10.38 28.24
C PRO A 219 -17.01 11.12 27.77
N GLY A 220 -18.17 10.47 27.91
CA GLY A 220 -19.47 11.02 27.49
C GLY A 220 -19.71 11.09 25.99
N SER A 221 -18.76 10.66 25.16
CA SER A 221 -18.80 10.77 23.69
C SER A 221 -19.32 9.51 23.00
N TYR A 222 -19.56 9.62 21.72
CA TYR A 222 -20.12 8.59 20.86
C TYR A 222 -19.36 8.49 19.53
N ASP A 223 -19.20 7.27 19.00
CA ASP A 223 -18.67 7.03 17.65
C ASP A 223 -19.55 6.05 16.88
N THR A 224 -19.45 6.12 15.54
CA THR A 224 -20.20 5.26 14.62
C THR A 224 -19.28 4.56 13.65
N TYR A 225 -19.43 3.22 13.50
CA TYR A 225 -18.73 2.40 12.53
C TYR A 225 -19.72 1.90 11.49
N THR A 226 -19.36 1.98 10.22
CA THR A 226 -20.23 1.58 9.12
C THR A 226 -19.57 0.51 8.26
N ILE A 227 -20.17 -0.67 8.23
CA ILE A 227 -19.68 -1.82 7.46
C ILE A 227 -20.73 -2.20 6.43
N SER A 228 -20.31 -2.49 5.21
CA SER A 228 -21.15 -3.06 4.16
C SER A 228 -20.62 -4.44 3.77
N ILE A 229 -21.48 -5.46 3.82
CA ILE A 229 -21.23 -6.78 3.27
C ILE A 229 -21.96 -6.85 1.94
N ARG A 230 -21.25 -7.16 0.85
CA ARG A 230 -21.80 -7.18 -0.50
C ARG A 230 -21.58 -8.52 -1.14
N PHE A 231 -22.60 -9.05 -1.74
CA PHE A 231 -22.62 -10.37 -2.34
C PHE A 231 -22.56 -10.26 -3.87
N GLY A 232 -21.88 -11.21 -4.50
CA GLY A 232 -21.73 -11.28 -5.95
C GLY A 232 -21.72 -12.69 -6.50
N SER A 233 -21.70 -12.81 -7.82
CA SER A 233 -21.55 -14.06 -8.53
C SER A 233 -20.14 -14.68 -8.29
N PRO A 234 -19.91 -15.95 -8.62
CA PRO A 234 -18.58 -16.56 -8.53
C PRO A 234 -17.49 -15.85 -9.35
N ALA A 235 -17.89 -15.16 -10.42
CA ALA A 235 -16.99 -14.40 -11.28
C ALA A 235 -16.79 -12.95 -10.83
N ALA A 236 -17.51 -12.47 -9.79
CA ALA A 236 -17.36 -11.11 -9.30
C ALA A 236 -16.05 -10.97 -8.54
N HIS A 237 -15.28 -9.95 -8.89
CA HIS A 237 -14.01 -9.62 -8.24
C HIS A 237 -14.17 -8.50 -7.21
N GLU A 238 -13.18 -8.37 -6.35
CA GLU A 238 -13.12 -7.35 -5.30
C GLU A 238 -13.37 -5.95 -5.83
N LYS A 239 -12.67 -5.56 -6.90
CA LYS A 239 -12.76 -4.24 -7.52
C LYS A 239 -14.16 -3.90 -8.05
N GLU A 240 -14.95 -4.89 -8.43
CA GLU A 240 -16.32 -4.70 -8.87
C GLU A 240 -17.26 -4.47 -7.69
N LEU A 241 -17.14 -5.33 -6.67
CA LEU A 241 -18.00 -5.29 -5.48
C LEU A 241 -17.71 -4.09 -4.58
N ALA A 242 -16.49 -3.54 -4.60
CA ALA A 242 -16.06 -2.40 -3.78
C ALA A 242 -15.80 -1.13 -4.61
N SER A 243 -16.20 -1.08 -5.87
CA SER A 243 -15.87 0.02 -6.80
C SER A 243 -16.21 1.42 -6.29
N ASP A 244 -17.35 1.59 -5.64
CA ASP A 244 -17.77 2.85 -5.04
C ASP A 244 -16.94 3.24 -3.81
N ILE A 245 -16.43 2.26 -3.04
CA ILE A 245 -15.50 2.49 -1.92
C ILE A 245 -14.16 2.99 -2.46
N TYR A 246 -13.66 2.37 -3.52
CA TYR A 246 -12.42 2.80 -4.17
C TYR A 246 -12.55 4.18 -4.80
N ALA A 247 -13.66 4.44 -5.50
CA ALA A 247 -13.94 5.77 -6.03
C ALA A 247 -14.08 6.85 -4.94
N LYS A 248 -14.75 6.52 -3.83
CA LYS A 248 -14.87 7.41 -2.67
C LYS A 248 -13.51 7.67 -2.03
N TYR A 249 -12.67 6.63 -1.92
CA TYR A 249 -11.31 6.76 -1.38
C TYR A 249 -10.45 7.65 -2.26
N ALA A 250 -10.41 7.40 -3.57
CA ALA A 250 -9.67 8.22 -4.54
C ALA A 250 -10.14 9.69 -4.56
N LYS A 251 -11.45 9.92 -4.39
CA LYS A 251 -11.99 11.29 -4.27
C LYS A 251 -11.56 11.96 -2.97
N THR A 252 -11.46 11.22 -1.88
CA THR A 252 -11.04 11.74 -0.56
C THR A 252 -9.55 12.05 -0.53
N TYR A 253 -8.76 11.21 -1.18
CA TYR A 253 -7.30 11.30 -1.29
C TYR A 253 -6.91 11.35 -2.77
N PRO A 254 -7.11 12.48 -3.46
CA PRO A 254 -6.89 12.56 -4.90
C PRO A 254 -5.43 12.40 -5.26
N GLN A 255 -5.18 11.74 -6.40
CA GLN A 255 -3.85 11.62 -6.96
C GLN A 255 -3.36 13.00 -7.45
N THR A 256 -2.20 13.42 -6.94
CA THR A 256 -1.57 14.71 -7.27
C THR A 256 -0.22 14.54 -7.96
N LEU A 257 0.39 13.35 -7.88
CA LEU A 257 1.61 13.08 -8.62
C LEU A 257 1.33 13.18 -10.13
N GLN A 258 2.09 14.06 -10.79
CA GLN A 258 2.08 14.18 -12.25
C GLN A 258 3.49 13.95 -12.76
N TRP A 259 3.70 12.82 -13.39
CA TRP A 259 4.96 12.45 -14.02
C TRP A 259 4.68 11.77 -15.34
N THR A 260 5.12 12.35 -16.43
CA THR A 260 4.76 11.92 -17.79
C THR A 260 5.86 11.16 -18.51
N ASP A 261 7.08 11.19 -18.00
CA ASP A 261 8.21 10.49 -18.58
C ASP A 261 8.41 9.16 -17.86
N HIS A 262 7.96 8.08 -18.47
CA HIS A 262 8.03 6.73 -17.90
C HIS A 262 9.18 5.89 -18.47
N ARG A 263 10.18 6.53 -19.10
CA ARG A 263 11.41 5.84 -19.52
C ARG A 263 12.19 5.38 -18.29
N SER A 264 13.04 4.37 -18.48
CA SER A 264 13.86 3.81 -17.39
C SER A 264 14.73 4.84 -16.68
N VAL A 265 15.17 4.52 -15.47
CA VAL A 265 16.05 5.35 -14.64
C VAL A 265 17.27 4.52 -14.24
N GLY A 266 18.45 5.14 -14.22
CA GLY A 266 19.67 4.51 -13.73
C GLY A 266 19.89 4.74 -12.23
N ALA A 267 20.25 3.68 -11.50
CA ALA A 267 20.80 3.79 -10.15
C ALA A 267 22.31 4.00 -10.26
N LEU A 268 22.86 4.94 -9.49
CA LEU A 268 24.30 5.20 -9.42
C LEU A 268 24.77 5.12 -7.96
N PHE A 269 25.80 4.30 -7.71
CA PHE A 269 26.45 4.18 -6.40
C PHE A 269 27.87 4.68 -6.49
N LEU A 270 28.27 5.54 -5.55
CA LEU A 270 29.59 6.17 -5.53
C LEU A 270 30.49 5.61 -4.43
N SER A 271 29.90 5.03 -3.38
CA SER A 271 30.62 4.57 -2.20
C SER A 271 30.06 3.26 -1.64
N THR A 272 30.67 2.74 -0.60
CA THR A 272 30.23 1.52 0.09
C THR A 272 30.51 1.60 1.57
N SER A 273 29.70 0.95 2.40
CA SER A 273 29.93 0.76 3.84
C SER A 273 30.83 -0.44 4.16
N ASP A 274 31.24 -1.24 3.17
CA ASP A 274 32.11 -2.41 3.37
C ASP A 274 33.51 -1.95 3.81
N PRO A 275 33.96 -2.32 5.04
CA PRO A 275 35.25 -1.91 5.56
C PRO A 275 36.46 -2.34 4.70
N ALA A 276 36.31 -3.36 3.86
CA ALA A 276 37.37 -3.81 2.95
C ALA A 276 37.74 -2.74 1.90
N HIS A 277 36.87 -1.79 1.65
CA HIS A 277 37.04 -0.71 0.67
C HIS A 277 37.39 0.64 1.28
N HIS A 278 37.57 0.71 2.60
CA HIS A 278 37.93 1.93 3.31
C HIS A 278 39.40 1.99 3.65
N SER A 279 39.99 3.18 3.66
CA SER A 279 41.36 3.45 4.10
C SER A 279 41.46 4.86 4.68
N ALA A 280 42.61 5.17 5.30
CA ALA A 280 42.87 6.53 5.79
C ALA A 280 42.81 7.61 4.68
N LYS A 281 43.08 7.20 3.43
CA LYS A 281 43.05 8.07 2.26
C LYS A 281 41.70 8.04 1.55
N ASN A 282 40.88 7.02 1.77
CA ASN A 282 39.51 6.88 1.28
C ASN A 282 38.56 6.46 2.42
N PRO A 283 38.32 7.34 3.40
CA PRO A 283 37.55 6.98 4.59
C PRO A 283 36.05 6.76 4.32
N ARG A 284 35.56 7.11 3.13
CA ARG A 284 34.16 6.97 2.72
C ARG A 284 33.91 5.86 1.71
N GLY A 285 34.94 5.06 1.39
CA GLY A 285 34.78 3.93 0.47
C GLY A 285 34.43 4.30 -0.98
N TRP A 286 34.84 5.49 -1.43
CA TRP A 286 34.57 5.93 -2.81
C TRP A 286 35.03 4.93 -3.84
N PHE A 287 34.14 4.63 -4.79
CA PHE A 287 34.35 3.73 -5.92
C PHE A 287 34.78 2.29 -5.54
N LEU A 288 34.53 1.86 -4.29
CA LEU A 288 34.94 0.55 -3.79
C LEU A 288 36.45 0.30 -3.95
N ASP A 289 37.26 1.37 -3.86
CA ASP A 289 38.68 1.35 -4.15
C ASP A 289 39.50 1.77 -2.90
N PRO A 290 40.02 0.82 -2.10
CA PRO A 290 40.76 1.14 -0.87
C PRO A 290 42.09 1.87 -1.14
N ASN A 291 42.57 1.87 -2.39
CA ASN A 291 43.82 2.52 -2.79
C ASN A 291 43.61 3.96 -3.27
N LEU A 292 42.35 4.38 -3.43
CA LEU A 292 42.02 5.74 -3.85
C LEU A 292 42.48 6.73 -2.78
N ASP A 293 43.18 7.78 -3.20
CA ASP A 293 43.49 8.93 -2.35
C ASP A 293 42.49 10.07 -2.65
N ALA A 294 41.51 10.24 -1.77
CA ALA A 294 40.49 11.30 -1.89
C ALA A 294 40.78 12.49 -0.95
N THR A 295 41.76 12.37 -0.04
CA THR A 295 41.96 13.32 1.07
C THR A 295 43.22 14.17 0.96
N SER A 296 44.28 13.71 0.29
CA SER A 296 45.49 14.53 0.09
C SER A 296 45.28 15.58 -1.01
N PRO A 297 46.04 16.70 -1.01
CA PRO A 297 45.98 17.70 -2.06
C PRO A 297 46.21 17.16 -3.47
N ASP A 298 47.18 16.24 -3.61
CA ASP A 298 47.47 15.61 -4.92
C ASP A 298 46.39 14.59 -5.31
N GLY A 299 45.82 13.86 -4.33
CA GLY A 299 44.74 12.91 -4.53
C GLY A 299 43.43 13.58 -4.87
N ALA A 300 43.15 14.77 -4.36
CA ALA A 300 41.90 15.49 -4.62
C ALA A 300 41.67 15.82 -6.10
N ALA A 301 42.73 16.14 -6.85
CA ALA A 301 42.62 16.38 -8.29
C ALA A 301 42.28 15.09 -9.05
N ALA A 302 42.95 13.96 -8.68
CA ALA A 302 42.67 12.66 -9.28
C ALA A 302 41.26 12.17 -8.91
N PHE A 303 40.82 12.35 -7.68
CA PHE A 303 39.46 12.05 -7.23
C PHE A 303 38.42 12.83 -8.04
N LYS A 304 38.59 14.15 -8.17
CA LYS A 304 37.71 14.99 -8.98
C LYS A 304 37.60 14.46 -10.43
N GLN A 305 38.73 14.13 -11.07
CA GLN A 305 38.72 13.60 -12.43
C GLN A 305 37.98 12.25 -12.49
N LYS A 306 38.23 11.34 -11.53
CA LYS A 306 37.54 10.04 -11.44
C LYS A 306 36.03 10.20 -11.32
N VAL A 307 35.53 11.14 -10.50
CA VAL A 307 34.09 11.45 -10.37
C VAL A 307 33.50 11.94 -11.70
N LEU A 308 34.22 12.80 -12.42
CA LEU A 308 33.75 13.32 -13.71
C LEU A 308 33.78 12.26 -14.81
N ASP A 309 34.81 11.40 -14.84
CA ASP A 309 34.89 10.28 -15.77
C ASP A 309 33.80 9.24 -15.51
N TYR A 310 33.48 9.00 -14.23
CA TYR A 310 32.35 8.16 -13.84
C TYR A 310 31.03 8.73 -14.35
N ALA A 311 30.81 10.06 -14.22
CA ALA A 311 29.63 10.71 -14.77
C ALA A 311 29.54 10.55 -16.30
N ASP A 312 30.66 10.72 -17.04
CA ASP A 312 30.68 10.56 -18.49
C ASP A 312 30.35 9.12 -18.92
N ASN A 313 30.91 8.12 -18.23
CA ASN A 313 30.60 6.72 -18.48
C ASN A 313 29.14 6.40 -18.18
N SER A 314 28.60 6.88 -17.05
CA SER A 314 27.21 6.71 -16.68
C SER A 314 26.26 7.37 -17.69
N ILE A 315 26.58 8.59 -18.15
CA ILE A 315 25.81 9.28 -19.21
C ILE A 315 25.76 8.45 -20.50
N LYS A 316 26.89 7.83 -20.87
CA LYS A 316 26.95 6.95 -22.06
C LYS A 316 26.01 5.75 -21.89
N VAL A 317 26.00 5.09 -20.73
CA VAL A 317 25.10 3.98 -20.44
C VAL A 317 23.64 4.44 -20.46
N LEU A 318 23.31 5.52 -19.75
CA LEU A 318 21.95 6.06 -19.67
C LEU A 318 21.38 6.43 -21.05
N LYS A 319 22.19 7.06 -21.91
CA LYS A 319 21.80 7.36 -23.29
C LYS A 319 21.61 6.10 -24.12
N GLY A 320 22.50 5.10 -23.96
CA GLY A 320 22.37 3.81 -24.63
C GLY A 320 21.09 3.07 -24.26
N MET A 321 20.60 3.30 -23.03
CA MET A 321 19.35 2.77 -22.50
C MET A 321 18.11 3.63 -22.82
N ASN A 322 18.24 4.76 -23.47
CA ASN A 322 17.20 5.79 -23.60
C ASN A 322 16.57 6.16 -22.24
N ALA A 323 17.36 6.18 -21.17
CA ALA A 323 16.89 6.49 -19.82
C ALA A 323 16.51 7.97 -19.68
N GLN A 324 15.54 8.27 -18.82
CA GLN A 324 15.17 9.65 -18.54
C GLN A 324 16.14 10.38 -17.60
N GLY A 325 16.91 9.63 -16.80
CA GLY A 325 17.82 10.20 -15.82
C GLY A 325 18.43 9.15 -14.89
N MET A 326 18.95 9.64 -13.76
CA MET A 326 19.64 8.83 -12.77
C MET A 326 19.33 9.24 -11.34
N ILE A 327 19.49 8.33 -10.40
CA ILE A 327 19.48 8.57 -8.95
C ILE A 327 20.85 8.17 -8.40
N THR A 328 21.50 9.08 -7.67
CA THR A 328 22.76 8.83 -6.96
C THR A 328 22.45 8.53 -5.50
N TRP A 329 22.94 7.39 -4.99
CA TRP A 329 22.56 6.91 -3.65
C TRP A 329 23.32 7.58 -2.52
N ASP A 330 24.58 7.85 -2.66
CA ASP A 330 25.48 8.17 -1.55
C ASP A 330 26.41 9.33 -1.89
N ILE A 331 25.84 10.47 -2.23
CA ILE A 331 26.58 11.69 -2.57
C ILE A 331 27.42 12.21 -1.38
N GLU A 332 27.01 11.91 -0.15
CA GLU A 332 27.73 12.26 1.08
C GLU A 332 28.84 11.26 1.43
N GLY A 333 28.97 10.18 0.65
CA GLY A 333 29.83 9.04 0.98
C GLY A 333 29.28 8.21 2.15
N GLN A 334 29.98 7.12 2.45
CA GLN A 334 29.70 6.28 3.62
C GLN A 334 30.90 6.31 4.55
N GLU A 335 30.67 6.37 5.86
CA GLU A 335 31.73 6.60 6.82
C GLU A 335 31.97 5.38 7.71
N TYR A 336 33.19 4.81 7.63
CA TYR A 336 33.60 3.70 8.46
C TYR A 336 34.57 4.22 9.57
N PRO A 337 34.46 3.74 10.82
CA PRO A 337 33.58 2.66 11.34
C PRO A 337 32.15 3.11 11.71
N HIS A 338 31.78 4.35 11.47
CA HIS A 338 30.46 4.88 11.76
C HIS A 338 29.46 4.59 10.62
N ALA A 339 29.57 3.40 10.03
CA ALA A 339 28.83 3.05 8.84
C ALA A 339 27.31 3.17 9.04
N THR A 340 26.77 4.17 8.40
CA THR A 340 25.34 4.30 8.12
C THR A 340 25.16 3.90 6.67
N SER A 341 24.31 2.91 6.37
CA SER A 341 24.22 2.33 5.03
C SER A 341 23.97 3.36 3.93
N TYR A 342 23.20 4.42 4.21
CA TYR A 342 23.12 5.62 3.38
C TYR A 342 22.85 6.81 4.30
N ILE A 343 23.59 7.91 4.12
CA ILE A 343 23.43 9.12 4.94
C ILE A 343 22.13 9.83 4.58
N GLY A 344 21.87 10.02 3.29
CA GLY A 344 20.61 10.55 2.79
C GLY A 344 20.29 11.96 3.27
N ASP A 345 21.33 12.80 3.43
CA ASP A 345 21.18 14.22 3.73
C ASP A 345 22.15 15.09 2.91
N PRO A 346 21.76 15.49 1.70
CA PRO A 346 22.62 16.21 0.77
C PRO A 346 23.10 17.58 1.31
N ARG A 347 22.48 18.09 2.36
CA ARG A 347 22.89 19.36 3.00
C ARG A 347 24.23 19.23 3.75
N LEU A 348 24.59 17.98 4.09
CA LEU A 348 25.78 17.65 4.87
C LEU A 348 26.99 17.31 4.00
N VAL A 349 26.85 17.26 2.67
CA VAL A 349 27.96 16.87 1.76
C VAL A 349 29.23 17.68 2.00
N LYS A 350 29.10 19.00 2.24
CA LYS A 350 30.24 19.88 2.53
C LYS A 350 30.97 19.51 3.83
N THR A 351 30.24 19.06 4.83
CA THR A 351 30.81 18.71 6.15
C THR A 351 31.37 17.30 6.16
N LEU A 352 30.63 16.34 5.58
CA LEU A 352 30.98 14.92 5.63
C LEU A 352 31.96 14.53 4.53
N ALA A 353 31.80 15.09 3.33
CA ALA A 353 32.57 14.72 2.13
C ALA A 353 33.04 15.98 1.37
N PRO A 354 33.93 16.80 1.93
CA PRO A 354 34.38 18.04 1.29
C PRO A 354 35.04 17.81 -0.07
N GLU A 355 35.71 16.68 -0.28
CA GLU A 355 36.26 16.26 -1.58
C GLU A 355 35.16 16.09 -2.64
N MET A 356 34.00 15.53 -2.26
CA MET A 356 32.86 15.39 -3.15
C MET A 356 32.12 16.71 -3.32
N ASP A 357 31.97 17.52 -2.27
CA ASP A 357 31.37 18.86 -2.36
C ASP A 357 32.08 19.74 -3.39
N ALA A 358 33.41 19.62 -3.50
CA ALA A 358 34.22 20.37 -4.46
C ALA A 358 33.96 19.98 -5.93
N VAL A 359 33.34 18.85 -6.22
CA VAL A 359 33.07 18.37 -7.57
C VAL A 359 31.58 18.17 -7.86
N ALA A 360 30.71 18.11 -6.84
CA ALA A 360 29.32 17.75 -6.97
C ALA A 360 28.55 18.64 -7.97
N ASP A 361 28.77 19.95 -7.96
CA ASP A 361 28.10 20.87 -8.88
C ASP A 361 28.45 20.55 -10.35
N ALA A 362 29.71 20.23 -10.63
CA ALA A 362 30.15 19.82 -11.97
C ALA A 362 29.61 18.43 -12.35
N TYR A 363 29.56 17.50 -11.40
CA TYR A 363 29.00 16.16 -11.56
C TYR A 363 27.53 16.23 -12.01
N PHE A 364 26.66 16.88 -11.26
CA PHE A 364 25.24 16.99 -11.62
C PHE A 364 25.03 17.82 -12.90
N LYS A 365 25.84 18.85 -13.11
CA LYS A 365 25.79 19.66 -14.33
C LYS A 365 26.01 18.82 -15.58
N LYS A 366 26.94 17.85 -15.58
CA LYS A 366 27.19 16.98 -16.74
C LYS A 366 25.90 16.25 -17.20
N PHE A 367 25.14 15.67 -16.29
CA PHE A 367 23.88 14.98 -16.63
C PHE A 367 22.85 15.98 -17.18
N LYS A 368 22.66 17.13 -16.53
CA LYS A 368 21.72 18.16 -16.96
C LYS A 368 22.02 18.72 -18.34
N ASP A 369 23.30 18.95 -18.64
CA ASP A 369 23.74 19.47 -19.96
C ASP A 369 23.41 18.48 -21.07
N THR A 370 23.17 17.21 -20.75
CA THR A 370 22.77 16.18 -21.73
C THR A 370 21.26 15.93 -21.76
N GLY A 371 20.47 16.70 -21.01
CA GLY A 371 19.02 16.56 -20.93
C GLY A 371 18.53 15.45 -19.99
N LEU A 372 19.44 14.82 -19.23
CA LEU A 372 19.09 13.80 -18.26
C LEU A 372 18.63 14.44 -16.94
N LYS A 373 17.54 13.92 -16.38
CA LYS A 373 17.10 14.25 -15.04
C LYS A 373 18.06 13.69 -14.00
N THR A 374 18.14 14.33 -12.84
CA THR A 374 19.00 13.90 -11.73
C THR A 374 18.18 13.64 -10.48
N GLY A 375 18.68 12.75 -9.63
CA GLY A 375 18.04 12.37 -8.39
C GLY A 375 19.03 11.94 -7.32
N LEU A 376 18.52 11.82 -6.10
CA LEU A 376 19.29 11.41 -4.92
C LEU A 376 18.50 10.44 -4.04
N CYS A 377 19.23 9.65 -3.26
CA CYS A 377 18.70 9.01 -2.07
C CYS A 377 18.63 10.05 -0.93
N VAL A 378 17.49 10.09 -0.23
CA VAL A 378 17.28 10.88 0.99
C VAL A 378 16.68 10.00 2.08
N ARG A 379 16.93 10.34 3.35
CA ARG A 379 16.37 9.64 4.50
C ARG A 379 15.51 10.56 5.36
N PRO A 380 14.42 10.07 5.95
CA PRO A 380 13.59 10.85 6.86
C PRO A 380 14.21 11.04 8.25
N GLN A 381 15.29 10.33 8.56
CA GLN A 381 16.04 10.44 9.81
C GLN A 381 16.89 11.70 9.86
N GLN A 382 17.13 12.18 11.08
CA GLN A 382 18.13 13.21 11.36
C GLN A 382 19.49 12.54 11.57
N LEU A 383 20.54 13.04 10.90
CA LEU A 383 21.89 12.58 11.18
C LEU A 383 22.47 13.38 12.35
N LEU A 384 22.94 12.68 13.38
CA LEU A 384 23.80 13.21 14.43
C LEU A 384 25.24 12.86 14.09
N HIS A 385 26.06 13.88 13.85
CA HIS A 385 27.47 13.72 13.55
C HIS A 385 28.30 14.50 14.55
N THR A 386 29.06 13.79 15.37
CA THR A 386 29.99 14.34 16.36
C THR A 386 31.40 13.81 16.10
N ALA A 387 32.38 14.30 16.85
CA ALA A 387 33.75 13.78 16.77
C ALA A 387 33.86 12.30 17.18
N GLU A 388 32.89 11.81 17.99
CA GLU A 388 32.92 10.45 18.53
C GLU A 388 32.05 9.49 17.73
N LYS A 389 30.95 9.97 17.10
CA LYS A 389 30.00 9.09 16.42
C LYS A 389 29.21 9.79 15.31
N THR A 390 28.81 8.96 14.37
CA THR A 390 27.79 9.30 13.37
C THR A 390 26.65 8.30 13.51
N GLU A 391 25.43 8.79 13.77
CA GLU A 391 24.26 7.92 13.91
C GLU A 391 23.01 8.57 13.28
N GLN A 392 22.08 7.76 12.83
CA GLN A 392 20.77 8.23 12.40
C GLN A 392 19.79 8.16 13.56
N GLN A 393 19.06 9.25 13.74
CA GLN A 393 18.03 9.36 14.75
C GLN A 393 16.66 9.41 14.08
N ASP A 394 15.80 8.48 14.47
CA ASP A 394 14.40 8.49 14.06
C ASP A 394 13.65 9.64 14.72
N LEU A 395 12.87 10.34 13.91
CA LEU A 395 11.91 11.32 14.39
C LEU A 395 10.55 10.66 14.55
N THR A 396 9.81 11.02 15.59
CA THR A 396 8.48 10.50 15.89
C THR A 396 7.35 11.46 15.52
N ASP A 397 7.64 12.76 15.39
CA ASP A 397 6.65 13.75 14.99
C ASP A 397 6.51 13.79 13.45
N PRO A 398 5.33 13.49 12.89
CA PRO A 398 5.09 13.50 11.45
C PRO A 398 5.37 14.85 10.78
N VAL A 399 5.15 15.96 11.51
CA VAL A 399 5.42 17.31 10.99
C VAL A 399 6.92 17.56 10.90
N ALA A 400 7.68 17.14 11.91
CA ALA A 400 9.14 17.24 11.91
C ALA A 400 9.75 16.38 10.77
N ILE A 401 9.27 15.14 10.57
CA ILE A 401 9.69 14.26 9.48
C ILE A 401 9.43 14.93 8.11
N ALA A 402 8.22 15.44 7.90
CA ALA A 402 7.86 16.09 6.63
C ALA A 402 8.70 17.36 6.38
N ASN A 403 8.99 18.14 7.41
CA ASN A 403 9.84 19.32 7.30
C ASN A 403 11.28 18.97 6.97
N LEU A 404 11.83 17.92 7.60
CA LEU A 404 13.19 17.46 7.37
C LEU A 404 13.35 16.94 5.92
N LEU A 405 12.45 16.06 5.46
CA LEU A 405 12.44 15.57 4.08
C LEU A 405 12.35 16.72 3.07
N TYR A 406 11.39 17.62 3.27
CA TYR A 406 11.25 18.80 2.41
C TYR A 406 12.54 19.62 2.34
N ALA A 407 13.20 19.87 3.46
CA ALA A 407 14.43 20.67 3.50
C ALA A 407 15.58 20.00 2.72
N LYS A 408 15.73 18.68 2.83
CA LYS A 408 16.73 17.89 2.07
C LYS A 408 16.46 17.94 0.56
N ILE A 409 15.22 17.69 0.17
CA ILE A 409 14.77 17.70 -1.23
C ILE A 409 14.93 19.11 -1.84
N ALA A 410 14.46 20.13 -1.14
CA ALA A 410 14.55 21.52 -1.60
C ALA A 410 16.00 21.98 -1.78
N TYR A 411 16.91 21.55 -0.91
CA TYR A 411 18.34 21.84 -1.03
C TYR A 411 18.91 21.24 -2.32
N ALA A 412 18.71 19.94 -2.55
CA ALA A 412 19.24 19.25 -3.72
C ALA A 412 18.60 19.77 -5.03
N ASN A 413 17.30 20.06 -5.02
CA ASN A 413 16.63 20.67 -6.15
C ASN A 413 17.20 22.07 -6.45
N LYS A 414 17.35 22.93 -5.45
CA LYS A 414 17.89 24.30 -5.61
C LYS A 414 19.34 24.28 -6.09
N ARG A 415 20.20 23.43 -5.50
CA ARG A 415 21.63 23.40 -5.80
C ARG A 415 21.93 22.71 -7.11
N TRP A 416 21.33 21.51 -7.34
CA TRP A 416 21.70 20.64 -8.45
C TRP A 416 20.58 20.42 -9.46
N GLY A 417 19.37 20.87 -9.18
CA GLY A 417 18.19 20.66 -10.03
C GLY A 417 17.66 19.23 -9.97
N CYS A 418 17.92 18.50 -8.88
CA CYS A 418 17.40 17.15 -8.70
C CYS A 418 15.88 17.14 -8.64
N THR A 419 15.25 16.19 -9.35
CA THR A 419 13.80 16.04 -9.46
C THR A 419 13.29 14.63 -9.11
N MET A 420 14.16 13.67 -8.84
CA MET A 420 13.84 12.30 -8.45
C MET A 420 14.47 12.00 -7.09
N PHE A 421 13.69 11.45 -6.15
CA PHE A 421 14.19 11.19 -4.80
C PHE A 421 13.72 9.83 -4.30
N TYR A 422 14.68 8.91 -4.15
CA TYR A 422 14.45 7.69 -3.40
C TYR A 422 14.44 8.04 -1.92
N VAL A 423 13.38 7.64 -1.20
CA VAL A 423 13.24 7.89 0.23
C VAL A 423 13.44 6.59 0.98
N ASP A 424 14.68 6.39 1.43
CA ASP A 424 15.11 5.21 2.15
C ASP A 424 14.60 5.21 3.60
N SER A 425 14.28 4.04 4.13
CA SER A 425 13.89 3.83 5.55
C SER A 425 12.70 4.69 6.01
N ASN A 426 11.65 4.75 5.20
CA ASN A 426 10.41 5.43 5.56
C ASN A 426 9.49 4.56 6.46
N GLY A 427 10.03 4.08 7.56
CA GLY A 427 9.40 3.19 8.53
C GLY A 427 9.83 1.73 8.34
N ASP A 428 9.04 0.80 8.88
CA ASP A 428 9.18 -0.65 8.68
C ASP A 428 8.35 -1.10 7.47
N PRO A 429 8.73 -2.14 6.72
CA PRO A 429 7.95 -2.67 5.61
C PRO A 429 6.49 -3.00 5.97
N ASN A 430 6.26 -3.43 7.20
CA ASN A 430 4.92 -3.74 7.70
C ASN A 430 4.20 -2.52 8.30
N VAL A 431 4.95 -1.47 8.62
CA VAL A 431 4.48 -0.24 9.28
C VAL A 431 5.17 0.96 8.62
N PRO A 432 4.89 1.24 7.35
CA PRO A 432 5.42 2.43 6.70
C PRO A 432 4.85 3.69 7.35
N PHE A 433 5.48 4.83 7.13
CA PHE A 433 5.04 6.10 7.69
C PHE A 433 3.60 6.47 7.30
N ASP A 434 2.95 7.30 8.13
CA ASP A 434 1.64 7.87 7.78
C ASP A 434 1.74 8.57 6.40
N PRO A 435 0.90 8.20 5.43
CA PRO A 435 0.85 8.84 4.13
C PRO A 435 0.68 10.37 4.15
N ALA A 436 0.17 10.93 5.25
CA ALA A 436 0.07 12.37 5.45
C ALA A 436 1.44 13.08 5.42
N ILE A 437 2.53 12.38 5.77
CA ILE A 437 3.90 12.90 5.68
C ILE A 437 4.25 13.21 4.23
N PHE A 438 4.07 12.23 3.31
CA PHE A 438 4.36 12.44 1.89
C PHE A 438 3.42 13.46 1.25
N LYS A 439 2.15 13.49 1.66
CA LYS A 439 1.23 14.56 1.24
C LYS A 439 1.77 15.93 1.64
N SER A 440 2.20 16.11 2.90
CA SER A 440 2.76 17.38 3.39
C SER A 440 4.01 17.80 2.61
N VAL A 441 4.90 16.86 2.28
CA VAL A 441 6.08 17.14 1.47
C VAL A 441 5.67 17.54 0.05
N ALA A 442 4.77 16.80 -0.59
CA ALA A 442 4.28 17.11 -1.93
C ALA A 442 3.60 18.49 -2.00
N ASP A 443 2.75 18.82 -1.03
CA ASP A 443 2.07 20.11 -0.95
C ASP A 443 3.08 21.28 -0.83
N LYS A 444 4.13 21.14 0.00
CA LYS A 444 5.18 22.15 0.15
C LYS A 444 6.00 22.35 -1.12
N LEU A 445 6.32 21.26 -1.81
CA LEU A 445 7.03 21.30 -3.10
C LEU A 445 6.17 21.99 -4.16
N ALA A 446 4.89 21.62 -4.27
CA ALA A 446 3.95 22.23 -5.20
C ALA A 446 3.75 23.72 -4.95
N ALA A 447 3.63 24.14 -3.67
CA ALA A 447 3.54 25.55 -3.29
C ALA A 447 4.76 26.38 -3.75
N ASN A 448 5.93 25.74 -3.85
CA ASN A 448 7.15 26.35 -4.36
C ASN A 448 7.39 26.08 -5.86
N LYS A 449 6.38 25.55 -6.57
CA LYS A 449 6.44 25.21 -8.01
C LYS A 449 7.57 24.24 -8.37
N VAL A 450 7.92 23.35 -7.44
CA VAL A 450 8.92 22.29 -7.63
C VAL A 450 8.20 21.00 -7.93
N GLN A 451 8.40 20.49 -9.14
CA GLN A 451 7.88 19.18 -9.55
C GLN A 451 8.94 18.11 -9.32
N VAL A 452 8.64 17.14 -8.48
CA VAL A 452 9.53 16.01 -8.16
C VAL A 452 8.76 14.70 -8.14
N MET A 453 9.48 13.61 -8.35
CA MET A 453 9.02 12.24 -8.10
C MET A 453 9.70 11.73 -6.83
N LEU A 454 8.88 11.40 -5.82
CA LEU A 454 9.32 10.73 -4.60
C LEU A 454 9.11 9.23 -4.75
N MET A 455 10.06 8.44 -4.32
CA MET A 455 10.06 6.98 -4.40
C MET A 455 10.30 6.39 -3.02
N PRO A 456 9.26 6.30 -2.16
CA PRO A 456 9.38 5.66 -0.85
C PRO A 456 9.78 4.19 -0.98
N GLU A 457 10.69 3.72 -0.12
CA GLU A 457 11.12 2.33 -0.06
C GLU A 457 9.97 1.39 0.36
N HIS A 458 9.19 1.81 1.35
CA HIS A 458 8.02 1.07 1.82
C HIS A 458 6.76 1.74 1.34
N GLN A 459 5.73 0.95 1.03
CA GLN A 459 4.56 1.42 0.32
C GLN A 459 3.25 1.25 1.08
N SER A 460 2.28 2.05 0.72
CA SER A 460 0.86 1.86 1.02
C SER A 460 0.02 2.37 -0.15
N THR A 461 -1.23 1.97 -0.24
CA THR A 461 -2.12 2.41 -1.33
C THR A 461 -2.18 3.94 -1.46
N ARG A 462 -2.26 4.66 -0.33
CA ARG A 462 -2.36 6.13 -0.33
C ARG A 462 -1.07 6.84 -0.73
N TYR A 463 0.09 6.19 -0.63
CA TYR A 463 1.34 6.77 -1.12
C TYR A 463 1.28 7.06 -2.61
N TYR A 464 0.62 6.20 -3.38
CA TYR A 464 0.47 6.36 -4.82
C TYR A 464 -0.34 7.60 -5.25
N ALA A 465 -1.04 8.23 -4.31
CA ALA A 465 -1.64 9.53 -4.57
C ALA A 465 -0.59 10.64 -4.73
N TYR A 466 0.59 10.50 -4.13
CA TYR A 466 1.61 11.57 -4.02
C TYR A 466 2.98 11.17 -4.52
N THR A 467 3.25 9.88 -4.70
CA THR A 467 4.58 9.31 -4.92
C THR A 467 4.52 8.16 -5.94
N ALA A 468 5.68 7.68 -6.38
CA ALA A 468 5.85 6.44 -7.14
C ALA A 468 6.69 5.47 -6.27
N PRO A 469 6.08 4.66 -5.41
CA PRO A 469 6.79 3.80 -4.49
C PRO A 469 7.78 2.86 -5.17
N TYR A 470 8.83 2.54 -4.45
CA TYR A 470 9.90 1.64 -4.89
C TYR A 470 9.57 0.20 -4.55
N ASP A 471 9.90 -0.70 -5.47
CA ASP A 471 9.77 -2.14 -5.34
C ASP A 471 10.99 -2.85 -5.94
N GLU A 472 11.18 -4.13 -5.63
CA GLU A 472 12.32 -4.92 -6.09
C GLU A 472 11.90 -6.21 -6.80
N LEU A 473 12.40 -6.40 -8.02
CA LEU A 473 12.17 -7.64 -8.78
C LEU A 473 12.71 -8.89 -8.07
N ARG A 474 13.79 -8.79 -7.31
CA ARG A 474 14.33 -9.90 -6.49
C ARG A 474 13.36 -10.36 -5.41
N GLN A 475 12.41 -9.53 -5.00
CA GLN A 475 11.32 -9.86 -4.08
C GLN A 475 10.06 -10.35 -4.82
N ASN A 476 10.16 -10.64 -6.12
CA ASN A 476 9.08 -11.04 -7.02
C ASN A 476 8.00 -9.97 -7.23
N VAL A 477 8.30 -8.70 -7.01
CA VAL A 477 7.40 -7.61 -7.37
C VAL A 477 7.68 -7.20 -8.81
N THR A 478 6.66 -7.29 -9.67
CA THR A 478 6.79 -7.07 -11.12
C THR A 478 5.96 -5.91 -11.63
N ASN A 479 5.06 -5.37 -10.83
CA ASN A 479 4.10 -4.32 -11.23
C ASN A 479 3.50 -3.61 -10.02
N THR A 480 2.91 -2.45 -10.25
CA THR A 480 2.04 -1.79 -9.27
C THR A 480 0.92 -2.73 -8.81
N PRO A 481 0.63 -2.82 -7.49
CA PRO A 481 -0.38 -3.74 -6.97
C PRO A 481 -1.78 -3.50 -7.55
N ASP A 482 -2.53 -4.57 -7.79
CA ASP A 482 -3.89 -4.52 -8.36
C ASP A 482 -4.86 -3.66 -7.53
N LEU A 483 -4.75 -3.68 -6.21
CA LEU A 483 -5.52 -2.82 -5.32
C LEU A 483 -5.24 -1.33 -5.58
N VAL A 484 -3.97 -0.98 -5.78
CA VAL A 484 -3.58 0.39 -6.13
C VAL A 484 -4.20 0.80 -7.44
N ASN A 485 -4.13 -0.05 -8.47
CA ASN A 485 -4.73 0.21 -9.78
C ASN A 485 -6.26 0.32 -9.73
N ALA A 486 -6.92 -0.40 -8.80
CA ALA A 486 -8.35 -0.28 -8.58
C ALA A 486 -8.74 1.07 -7.96
N VAL A 487 -7.87 1.66 -7.13
CA VAL A 487 -8.08 2.97 -6.49
C VAL A 487 -7.55 4.10 -7.36
N TYR A 488 -6.35 3.96 -7.90
CA TYR A 488 -5.62 4.97 -8.69
C TYR A 488 -5.17 4.36 -10.02
N PRO A 489 -6.03 4.37 -11.05
CA PRO A 489 -5.74 3.71 -12.33
C PRO A 489 -4.49 4.23 -13.08
N GLN A 490 -3.98 5.40 -12.72
CA GLN A 490 -2.78 6.00 -13.33
C GLN A 490 -1.57 5.95 -12.39
N ALA A 491 -1.66 5.25 -11.28
CA ALA A 491 -0.54 5.05 -10.37
C ALA A 491 0.50 4.12 -11.01
N PHE A 492 1.75 4.32 -10.64
CA PHE A 492 2.87 3.51 -11.10
C PHE A 492 3.92 3.36 -10.01
N SER A 493 4.70 2.30 -10.09
CA SER A 493 5.83 1.99 -9.21
C SER A 493 7.16 2.23 -9.89
N MET A 494 8.20 2.42 -9.09
CA MET A 494 9.60 2.31 -9.51
C MET A 494 10.10 0.90 -9.16
N ILE A 495 10.41 0.07 -10.16
CA ILE A 495 10.80 -1.34 -9.96
C ILE A 495 12.29 -1.51 -10.22
N TYR A 496 13.07 -1.78 -9.16
CA TYR A 496 14.49 -2.08 -9.28
C TYR A 496 14.70 -3.50 -9.81
N THR A 497 15.38 -3.60 -10.94
CA THR A 497 15.52 -4.86 -11.68
C THR A 497 16.79 -5.62 -11.39
N ALA A 498 17.80 -4.98 -10.79
CA ALA A 498 19.07 -5.65 -10.49
C ALA A 498 18.86 -6.84 -9.53
N ASP A 499 19.65 -7.88 -9.75
CA ASP A 499 19.62 -9.13 -8.98
C ASP A 499 18.29 -9.92 -9.06
N GLY A 500 17.37 -9.51 -9.94
CA GLY A 500 16.10 -10.19 -10.21
C GLY A 500 16.14 -11.01 -11.50
N SER A 501 15.21 -11.95 -11.63
CA SER A 501 15.05 -12.79 -12.82
C SER A 501 14.25 -12.06 -13.89
N ILE A 502 14.90 -11.16 -14.65
CA ILE A 502 14.24 -10.35 -15.69
C ILE A 502 13.62 -11.24 -16.77
N ASP A 503 14.37 -12.22 -17.32
CA ASP A 503 13.86 -13.10 -18.38
C ASP A 503 12.65 -13.93 -17.94
N ALA A 504 12.65 -14.43 -16.70
CA ALA A 504 11.52 -15.18 -16.15
C ALA A 504 10.24 -14.35 -15.95
N ASN A 505 10.38 -13.03 -15.87
CA ASN A 505 9.30 -12.08 -15.64
C ASN A 505 9.07 -11.14 -16.83
N HIS A 506 9.67 -11.41 -17.99
CA HIS A 506 9.67 -10.54 -19.16
C HIS A 506 8.27 -10.00 -19.51
N ASP A 507 7.28 -10.88 -19.70
CA ASP A 507 5.93 -10.47 -20.14
C ASP A 507 5.19 -9.65 -19.08
N LYS A 508 5.42 -9.94 -17.81
CA LYS A 508 4.87 -9.15 -16.69
C LYS A 508 5.47 -7.76 -16.66
N LEU A 509 6.79 -7.64 -16.84
CA LEU A 509 7.48 -6.36 -16.86
C LEU A 509 7.11 -5.55 -18.12
N VAL A 510 6.91 -6.19 -19.28
CA VAL A 510 6.36 -5.52 -20.47
C VAL A 510 4.97 -4.96 -20.20
N ALA A 511 4.10 -5.72 -19.55
CA ALA A 511 2.77 -5.26 -19.18
C ALA A 511 2.83 -4.11 -18.17
N ALA A 512 3.72 -4.20 -17.18
CA ALA A 512 3.94 -3.16 -16.18
C ALA A 512 4.41 -1.84 -16.81
N VAL A 513 5.41 -1.88 -17.69
CA VAL A 513 5.89 -0.71 -18.41
C VAL A 513 4.80 -0.11 -19.31
N LYS A 514 3.98 -0.92 -19.99
CA LYS A 514 2.81 -0.44 -20.75
C LYS A 514 1.78 0.26 -19.86
N HIS A 515 1.62 -0.18 -18.61
CA HIS A 515 0.75 0.46 -17.64
C HIS A 515 1.32 1.79 -17.14
N GLY A 516 2.64 1.96 -17.11
CA GLY A 516 3.33 3.16 -16.69
C GLY A 516 4.39 2.94 -15.61
N ASP A 517 4.61 1.71 -15.15
CA ASP A 517 5.68 1.40 -14.20
C ASP A 517 7.05 1.72 -14.82
N ILE A 518 7.97 2.19 -13.97
CA ILE A 518 9.31 2.61 -14.39
C ILE A 518 10.33 1.60 -13.85
N LEU A 519 11.18 1.08 -14.74
CA LEU A 519 12.26 0.18 -14.34
C LEU A 519 13.50 0.99 -13.95
N LEU A 520 14.06 0.63 -12.79
CA LEU A 520 15.31 1.16 -12.26
C LEU A 520 16.40 0.11 -12.46
N PHE A 521 17.50 0.48 -13.14
CA PHE A 521 18.59 -0.42 -13.51
C PHE A 521 19.95 0.11 -13.03
N ARG A 522 21.01 -0.71 -13.09
CA ARG A 522 22.38 -0.29 -12.78
C ARG A 522 22.91 0.64 -13.87
N GLY A 523 22.95 1.93 -13.59
CA GLY A 523 23.32 2.97 -14.55
C GLY A 523 24.81 3.34 -14.57
N TRP A 524 25.62 2.78 -13.66
CA TRP A 524 27.03 3.17 -13.51
C TRP A 524 28.01 2.35 -14.36
N TYR A 525 27.57 1.25 -14.96
CA TYR A 525 28.36 0.42 -15.88
C TYR A 525 27.46 -0.35 -16.84
N ASP A 526 28.07 -0.91 -17.86
CA ASP A 526 27.36 -1.71 -18.87
C ASP A 526 27.10 -3.12 -18.32
N ASP A 527 26.03 -3.25 -17.55
CA ASP A 527 25.58 -4.52 -17.00
C ASP A 527 24.86 -5.34 -18.08
N PRO A 528 25.14 -6.66 -18.20
CA PRO A 528 24.42 -7.53 -19.14
C PRO A 528 22.89 -7.47 -18.98
N GLN A 529 22.35 -7.22 -17.79
CA GLN A 529 20.92 -7.04 -17.55
C GLN A 529 20.35 -5.78 -18.21
N ASN A 530 21.16 -4.77 -18.51
CA ASN A 530 20.71 -3.55 -19.19
C ASN A 530 20.09 -3.85 -20.55
N ALA A 531 20.65 -4.82 -21.30
CA ALA A 531 20.08 -5.25 -22.58
C ALA A 531 18.68 -5.87 -22.42
N GLN A 532 18.43 -6.61 -21.35
CA GLN A 532 17.12 -7.20 -21.04
C GLN A 532 16.12 -6.10 -20.69
N VAL A 533 16.50 -5.13 -19.85
CA VAL A 533 15.66 -3.96 -19.51
C VAL A 533 15.31 -3.16 -20.77
N LYS A 534 16.30 -2.90 -21.64
CA LYS A 534 16.08 -2.20 -22.91
C LYS A 534 15.09 -2.95 -23.80
N LYS A 535 15.21 -4.28 -23.88
CA LYS A 535 14.29 -5.14 -24.63
C LYS A 535 12.84 -5.01 -24.12
N ILE A 536 12.62 -4.98 -22.80
CA ILE A 536 11.29 -4.78 -22.21
C ILE A 536 10.67 -3.48 -22.70
N TYR A 537 11.39 -2.37 -22.66
CA TYR A 537 10.91 -1.08 -23.19
C TYR A 537 10.58 -1.11 -24.68
N THR A 538 11.43 -1.79 -25.47
CA THR A 538 11.18 -1.99 -26.91
C THR A 538 9.90 -2.79 -27.14
N ASP A 539 9.72 -3.92 -26.43
CA ASP A 539 8.54 -4.79 -26.56
C ASP A 539 7.28 -4.13 -25.98
N ALA A 540 7.43 -3.17 -25.07
CA ALA A 540 6.36 -2.30 -24.59
C ALA A 540 5.98 -1.20 -25.61
N GLY A 541 6.77 -1.00 -26.67
CA GLY A 541 6.55 0.07 -27.67
C GLY A 541 7.04 1.45 -27.22
N MET A 542 7.91 1.50 -26.23
CA MET A 542 8.53 2.73 -25.73
C MET A 542 9.96 2.83 -26.28
N HIS A 543 10.18 3.72 -27.29
CA HIS A 543 11.44 3.91 -28.01
C HIS A 543 12.14 5.21 -27.65
#